data_b9fcd0ad5ea5d052248ff9901962cbd9
#
_entry.id   b9fcd0ad5ea5d052248ff9901962cbd9
#
_cell.length_a   1.000
_cell.length_b   1.000
_cell.length_c   1.000
_cell.angle_alpha   90.00
_cell.angle_beta   90.00
_cell.angle_gamma   90.00
#
_symmetry.space_group_name_H-M   'P 1'
#
loop_
_entity.id
_entity.type
_entity.pdbx_description
1 polymer ?
#
loop_
_entity_poly.entity_id
_entity_poly.type
_entity_poly.pdbx_seq_one_letter_code
_entity_poly.pdbx_strand_id
1 'polypeptide(L)'
;MIEDEMHVVGADRGELETQVAAHPFLVGISAAHIRLLADCAMRAQFTAGQVIFRKGETANRFYLIERGRVALESSVGDKVVRIDEVGAGDLLGWSWIFPPYVWHFDARAMEPTTAIFLYGTILREYCEADPALGYELFKRMSEVMMRRLQAARVKLSEFMQKKPN
;
A
#
# COMPACT_ATOMS: atom_id res chain seq x y z
N MET A 1 4.07 -17.83 20.43
CA MET A 1 3.72 -16.70 19.57
C MET A 1 3.86 -17.19 18.13
N ILE A 2 2.76 -17.40 17.46
CA ILE A 2 2.78 -17.69 16.04
C ILE A 2 2.99 -16.31 15.42
N GLU A 3 4.19 -16.06 14.89
CA GLU A 3 4.39 -14.95 13.97
C GLU A 3 3.39 -15.15 12.83
N ASP A 4 2.55 -14.18 12.64
CA ASP A 4 1.53 -14.15 11.60
C ASP A 4 2.26 -13.89 10.27
N GLU A 5 3.02 -14.91 9.83
CA GLU A 5 3.88 -14.81 8.65
C GLU A 5 3.01 -14.59 7.41
N MET A 6 3.32 -13.53 6.71
CA MET A 6 2.75 -13.25 5.40
C MET A 6 2.96 -14.47 4.47
N HIS A 7 1.86 -15.04 4.01
CA HIS A 7 1.94 -16.14 3.04
C HIS A 7 2.27 -15.61 1.65
N VAL A 8 3.51 -15.79 1.23
CA VAL A 8 3.96 -15.47 -0.13
C VAL A 8 3.54 -16.60 -1.06
N VAL A 9 2.76 -16.28 -2.07
CA VAL A 9 2.29 -17.24 -3.07
C VAL A 9 3.20 -17.18 -4.28
N GLY A 10 3.74 -18.33 -4.67
CA GLY A 10 4.46 -18.45 -5.93
C GLY A 10 3.53 -18.12 -7.10
N ALA A 11 3.98 -17.22 -7.96
CA ALA A 11 3.28 -16.89 -9.21
C ALA A 11 4.27 -16.97 -10.35
N ASP A 12 3.79 -17.40 -11.52
CA ASP A 12 4.57 -17.32 -12.74
C ASP A 12 4.86 -15.86 -13.10
N ARG A 13 6.06 -15.60 -13.62
CA ARG A 13 6.49 -14.24 -13.96
C ARG A 13 5.58 -13.56 -14.97
N GLY A 14 5.12 -14.28 -15.98
CA GLY A 14 4.18 -13.75 -16.98
C GLY A 14 2.82 -13.41 -16.40
N GLU A 15 2.36 -14.22 -15.44
CA GLU A 15 1.14 -13.93 -14.66
C GLU A 15 1.29 -12.67 -13.82
N LEU A 16 2.40 -12.53 -13.09
CA LEU A 16 2.69 -11.33 -12.30
C LEU A 16 2.76 -10.08 -13.17
N GLU A 17 3.43 -10.14 -14.31
CA GLU A 17 3.50 -9.02 -15.25
C GLU A 17 2.12 -8.59 -15.73
N THR A 18 1.26 -9.54 -16.07
CA THR A 18 -0.12 -9.28 -16.48
C THR A 18 -0.93 -8.63 -15.35
N GLN A 19 -0.80 -9.12 -14.13
CA GLN A 19 -1.52 -8.60 -12.96
C GLN A 19 -1.04 -7.22 -12.54
N VAL A 20 0.27 -6.98 -12.57
CA VAL A 20 0.87 -5.67 -12.32
C VAL A 20 0.36 -4.66 -13.34
N ALA A 21 0.36 -5.01 -14.62
CA ALA A 21 -0.14 -4.15 -15.70
C ALA A 21 -1.63 -3.83 -15.58
N ALA A 22 -2.42 -4.78 -15.07
CA ALA A 22 -3.87 -4.64 -14.93
C ALA A 22 -4.29 -3.87 -13.66
N HIS A 23 -3.39 -3.69 -12.68
CA HIS A 23 -3.75 -3.00 -11.46
C HIS A 23 -4.09 -1.52 -11.73
N PRO A 24 -5.22 -0.98 -11.21
CA PRO A 24 -5.68 0.39 -11.49
C PRO A 24 -4.63 1.47 -11.26
N PHE A 25 -3.77 1.29 -10.26
CA PHE A 25 -2.68 2.22 -9.95
C PHE A 25 -1.62 2.30 -11.07
N LEU A 26 -1.42 1.21 -11.84
CA LEU A 26 -0.35 1.08 -12.82
C LEU A 26 -0.83 1.09 -14.27
N VAL A 27 -2.13 1.14 -14.51
CA VAL A 27 -2.69 1.21 -15.87
C VAL A 27 -2.09 2.38 -16.64
N GLY A 28 -1.63 2.12 -17.86
CA GLY A 28 -1.02 3.13 -18.74
C GLY A 28 0.49 3.31 -18.58
N ILE A 29 1.13 2.60 -17.66
CA ILE A 29 2.59 2.55 -17.58
C ILE A 29 3.13 1.73 -18.76
N SER A 30 4.28 2.14 -19.31
CA SER A 30 4.88 1.47 -20.47
C SER A 30 5.20 -0.02 -20.17
N ALA A 31 5.12 -0.86 -21.20
CA ALA A 31 5.43 -2.28 -21.07
C ALA A 31 6.85 -2.54 -20.52
N ALA A 32 7.83 -1.69 -20.89
CA ALA A 32 9.19 -1.80 -20.36
C ALA A 32 9.25 -1.54 -18.87
N HIS A 33 8.55 -0.54 -18.37
CA HIS A 33 8.46 -0.23 -16.94
C HIS A 33 7.65 -1.30 -16.18
N ILE A 34 6.57 -1.82 -16.75
CA ILE A 34 5.81 -2.93 -16.15
C ILE A 34 6.71 -4.16 -15.93
N ARG A 35 7.56 -4.50 -16.89
CA ARG A 35 8.53 -5.61 -16.72
C ARG A 35 9.48 -5.38 -15.55
N LEU A 36 10.01 -4.16 -15.40
CA LEU A 36 10.86 -3.80 -14.26
C LEU A 36 10.11 -3.93 -12.93
N LEU A 37 8.87 -3.45 -12.87
CA LEU A 37 8.05 -3.55 -11.66
C LEU A 37 7.72 -5.01 -11.32
N ALA A 38 7.40 -5.83 -12.31
CA ALA A 38 7.13 -7.25 -12.13
C ALA A 38 8.37 -8.03 -11.63
N ASP A 39 9.58 -7.60 -11.98
CA ASP A 39 10.83 -8.21 -11.52
C ASP A 39 11.03 -8.08 -10.00
N CYS A 40 10.52 -7.03 -9.38
CA CYS A 40 10.58 -6.84 -7.92
C CYS A 40 9.25 -7.13 -7.21
N ALA A 41 8.30 -7.75 -7.90
CA ALA A 41 6.97 -8.03 -7.38
C ALA A 41 6.82 -9.46 -6.86
N MET A 42 6.01 -9.60 -5.83
CA MET A 42 5.59 -10.88 -5.26
C MET A 42 4.10 -10.81 -4.92
N ARG A 43 3.44 -11.97 -4.89
CA ARG A 43 2.05 -12.05 -4.43
C ARG A 43 2.00 -12.48 -2.97
N ALA A 44 1.14 -11.85 -2.19
CA ALA A 44 0.88 -12.18 -0.80
C ALA A 44 -0.60 -12.36 -0.52
N GLN A 45 -0.91 -13.25 0.41
CA GLN A 45 -2.25 -13.47 0.92
C GLN A 45 -2.27 -13.25 2.44
N PHE A 46 -3.36 -12.68 2.90
CA PHE A 46 -3.62 -12.41 4.31
C PHE A 46 -4.98 -12.94 4.69
N THR A 47 -5.07 -13.56 5.86
CA THR A 47 -6.34 -13.98 6.45
C THR A 47 -7.05 -12.83 7.13
N ALA A 48 -8.35 -12.93 7.33
CA ALA A 48 -9.12 -11.93 8.08
C ALA A 48 -8.53 -11.73 9.49
N GLY A 49 -8.29 -10.47 9.87
CA GLY A 49 -7.70 -10.10 11.15
C GLY A 49 -6.18 -10.08 11.19
N GLN A 50 -5.50 -10.59 10.16
CA GLN A 50 -4.05 -10.62 10.09
C GLN A 50 -3.45 -9.23 9.99
N VAL A 51 -2.41 -8.96 10.77
CA VAL A 51 -1.62 -7.72 10.68
C VAL A 51 -0.67 -7.82 9.49
N ILE A 52 -0.72 -6.83 8.62
CA ILE A 52 0.15 -6.75 7.44
C ILE A 52 1.48 -6.09 7.81
N PHE A 53 1.43 -5.00 8.55
CA PHE A 53 2.59 -4.34 9.15
C PHE A 53 2.17 -3.51 10.36
N ARG A 54 3.17 -3.18 11.19
CA ARG A 54 2.97 -2.35 12.39
C ARG A 54 3.71 -1.03 12.28
N LYS A 55 3.15 -0.01 12.93
CA LYS A 55 3.80 1.28 13.13
C LYS A 55 5.20 1.09 13.72
N GLY A 56 6.18 1.78 13.14
CA GLY A 56 7.58 1.76 13.57
C GLY A 56 8.42 0.65 12.95
N GLU A 57 7.82 -0.36 12.33
CA GLU A 57 8.55 -1.36 11.56
C GLU A 57 9.10 -0.76 10.26
N THR A 58 10.15 -1.40 9.71
CA THR A 58 10.77 -0.99 8.45
C THR A 58 9.77 -1.07 7.31
N ALA A 59 9.57 0.05 6.61
CA ALA A 59 8.74 0.14 5.42
C ALA A 59 9.55 -0.26 4.18
N ASN A 60 9.60 -1.54 3.90
CA ASN A 60 10.39 -2.14 2.81
C ASN A 60 9.54 -2.76 1.70
N ARG A 61 8.25 -2.52 1.70
CA ARG A 61 7.30 -3.03 0.72
C ARG A 61 6.28 -1.98 0.31
N PHE A 62 5.85 -2.09 -0.94
CA PHE A 62 4.77 -1.30 -1.51
C PHE A 62 3.68 -2.26 -1.99
N TYR A 63 2.48 -2.16 -1.42
CA TYR A 63 1.40 -3.10 -1.67
C TYR A 63 0.37 -2.54 -2.64
N LEU A 64 -0.02 -3.36 -3.60
CA LEU A 64 -1.13 -3.14 -4.52
C LEU A 64 -2.23 -4.13 -4.17
N ILE A 65 -3.36 -3.65 -3.66
CA ILE A 65 -4.45 -4.52 -3.22
C ILE A 65 -5.23 -5.02 -4.44
N GLU A 66 -5.33 -6.33 -4.60
CA GLU A 66 -6.10 -6.98 -5.66
C GLU A 66 -7.51 -7.34 -5.21
N ARG A 67 -7.64 -7.84 -3.98
CA ARG A 67 -8.90 -8.25 -3.35
C ARG A 67 -8.86 -8.01 -1.85
N GLY A 68 -10.02 -7.81 -1.27
CA GLY A 68 -10.19 -7.67 0.15
C GLY A 68 -10.18 -6.20 0.60
N ARG A 69 -10.12 -6.02 1.92
CA ARG A 69 -10.11 -4.71 2.56
C ARG A 69 -9.11 -4.69 3.70
N VAL A 70 -8.43 -3.58 3.85
CA VAL A 70 -7.40 -3.37 4.87
C VAL A 70 -7.75 -2.13 5.68
N ALA A 71 -7.81 -2.27 6.99
CA ALA A 71 -7.94 -1.16 7.93
C ALA A 71 -6.57 -0.57 8.23
N LEU A 72 -6.47 0.75 8.19
CA LEU A 72 -5.36 1.51 8.70
C LEU A 72 -5.71 1.96 10.11
N GLU A 73 -4.88 1.59 11.07
CA GLU A 73 -5.16 1.76 12.49
C GLU A 73 -4.09 2.57 13.19
N SER A 74 -4.49 3.34 14.19
CA SER A 74 -3.59 4.06 15.08
C SER A 74 -3.98 3.81 16.52
N SER A 75 -2.99 3.74 17.40
CA SER A 75 -3.23 3.65 18.84
C SER A 75 -3.33 5.04 19.45
N VAL A 76 -4.43 5.29 20.17
CA VAL A 76 -4.67 6.51 20.94
C VAL A 76 -4.90 6.11 22.39
N GLY A 77 -3.87 6.24 23.23
CA GLY A 77 -3.86 5.63 24.57
C GLY A 77 -3.94 4.10 24.45
N ASP A 78 -4.87 3.48 25.18
CA ASP A 78 -5.10 2.03 25.15
C ASP A 78 -6.11 1.59 24.07
N LYS A 79 -6.55 2.50 23.23
CA LYS A 79 -7.56 2.23 22.19
C LYS A 79 -6.94 2.20 20.81
N VAL A 80 -7.36 1.21 20.03
CA VAL A 80 -7.08 1.15 18.58
C VAL A 80 -8.19 1.86 17.85
N VAL A 81 -7.82 2.82 17.02
CA VAL A 81 -8.74 3.64 16.23
C VAL A 81 -8.47 3.40 14.75
N ARG A 82 -9.51 3.04 14.01
CA ARG A 82 -9.43 3.00 12.55
C ARG A 82 -9.38 4.42 12.00
N ILE A 83 -8.29 4.74 11.30
CA ILE A 83 -8.08 6.07 10.70
C ILE A 83 -8.47 6.12 9.24
N ASP A 84 -8.37 5.00 8.53
CA ASP A 84 -8.73 4.88 7.12
C ASP A 84 -8.94 3.41 6.73
N GLU A 85 -9.36 3.17 5.51
CA GLU A 85 -9.55 1.86 4.91
C GLU A 85 -9.14 1.89 3.45
N VAL A 86 -8.50 0.82 2.98
CA VAL A 86 -8.15 0.64 1.57
C VAL A 86 -8.70 -0.69 1.07
N GLY A 87 -9.07 -0.77 -0.20
CA GLY A 87 -9.68 -1.93 -0.82
C GLY A 87 -9.06 -2.31 -2.15
N ALA A 88 -9.73 -3.17 -2.89
CA ALA A 88 -9.29 -3.62 -4.22
C ALA A 88 -9.06 -2.42 -5.16
N GLY A 89 -7.94 -2.42 -5.84
CA GLY A 89 -7.53 -1.33 -6.75
C GLY A 89 -6.75 -0.21 -6.07
N ASP A 90 -6.68 -0.20 -4.72
CA ASP A 90 -5.93 0.77 -3.96
C ASP A 90 -4.47 0.34 -3.76
N LEU A 91 -3.64 1.31 -3.43
CA LEU A 91 -2.30 1.05 -2.90
C LEU A 91 -2.30 1.11 -1.36
N LEU A 92 -1.39 0.37 -0.77
CA LEU A 92 -1.15 0.37 0.67
C LEU A 92 0.33 0.64 0.93
N GLY A 93 0.58 1.74 1.64
CA GLY A 93 1.91 2.11 2.11
C GLY A 93 2.76 2.85 1.07
N TRP A 94 3.22 4.04 1.44
CA TRP A 94 4.18 4.84 0.66
C TRP A 94 5.44 5.23 1.44
N SER A 95 5.54 4.78 2.70
CA SER A 95 6.70 5.11 3.57
C SER A 95 8.02 4.51 3.09
N TRP A 96 7.98 3.55 2.16
CA TRP A 96 9.16 2.98 1.52
C TRP A 96 10.00 4.00 0.73
N ILE A 97 9.41 5.14 0.33
CA ILE A 97 10.08 6.19 -0.46
C ILE A 97 10.64 7.34 0.41
N PHE A 98 10.16 7.48 1.64
CA PHE A 98 10.52 8.59 2.50
C PHE A 98 11.37 8.14 3.69
N PRO A 99 12.59 8.71 3.90
CA PRO A 99 13.34 8.47 5.12
C PRO A 99 12.51 8.89 6.35
N PRO A 100 12.59 8.18 7.48
CA PRO A 100 13.44 7.03 7.83
C PRO A 100 12.92 5.65 7.40
N TYR A 101 12.03 5.56 6.43
CA TYR A 101 11.48 4.31 5.88
C TYR A 101 10.85 3.41 6.94
N VAL A 102 9.96 3.97 7.74
CA VAL A 102 9.19 3.26 8.76
C VAL A 102 7.69 3.51 8.58
N TRP A 103 6.88 2.53 8.95
CA TRP A 103 5.43 2.66 8.92
C TRP A 103 4.93 3.63 9.99
N HIS A 104 3.95 4.47 9.65
CA HIS A 104 3.37 5.46 10.54
C HIS A 104 2.05 5.03 11.18
N PHE A 105 1.52 3.88 10.79
CA PHE A 105 0.29 3.28 11.30
C PHE A 105 0.37 1.76 11.17
N ASP A 106 -0.57 1.05 11.79
CA ASP A 106 -0.76 -0.38 11.60
C ASP A 106 -1.68 -0.64 10.40
N ALA A 107 -1.47 -1.74 9.69
CA ALA A 107 -2.36 -2.21 8.66
C ALA A 107 -2.84 -3.63 8.99
N ARG A 108 -4.15 -3.83 8.98
CA ARG A 108 -4.79 -5.10 9.31
C ARG A 108 -5.79 -5.51 8.22
N ALA A 109 -5.68 -6.74 7.74
CA ALA A 109 -6.67 -7.29 6.83
C ALA A 109 -8.02 -7.46 7.56
N MET A 110 -9.08 -6.89 7.00
CA MET A 110 -10.44 -7.00 7.57
C MET A 110 -11.16 -8.25 7.11
N GLU A 111 -10.78 -8.78 5.99
CA GLU A 111 -11.30 -9.97 5.32
C GLU A 111 -10.16 -10.65 4.58
N PRO A 112 -10.34 -11.87 4.02
CA PRO A 112 -9.29 -12.49 3.20
C PRO A 112 -8.84 -11.52 2.09
N THR A 113 -7.54 -11.21 2.09
CA THR A 113 -6.97 -10.16 1.24
C THR A 113 -5.83 -10.73 0.41
N THR A 114 -5.81 -10.37 -0.86
CA THR A 114 -4.70 -10.68 -1.78
C THR A 114 -4.09 -9.38 -2.28
N ALA A 115 -2.78 -9.31 -2.26
CA ALA A 115 -2.03 -8.16 -2.72
C ALA A 115 -0.81 -8.59 -3.54
N ILE A 116 -0.39 -7.73 -4.45
CA ILE A 116 0.95 -7.75 -5.01
C ILE A 116 1.77 -6.77 -4.20
N PHE A 117 2.95 -7.17 -3.75
CA PHE A 117 3.88 -6.21 -3.16
C PHE A 117 5.16 -6.12 -3.99
N LEU A 118 5.74 -4.93 -4.01
CA LEU A 118 7.02 -4.65 -4.63
C LEU A 118 8.03 -4.35 -3.51
N TYR A 119 9.25 -4.87 -3.65
CA TYR A 119 10.33 -4.58 -2.69
C TYR A 119 10.74 -3.12 -2.79
N GLY A 120 10.53 -2.36 -1.73
CA GLY A 120 10.73 -0.91 -1.69
C GLY A 120 12.16 -0.48 -1.98
N THR A 121 13.16 -1.24 -1.50
CA THR A 121 14.58 -0.96 -1.77
C THR A 121 14.90 -1.06 -3.26
N ILE A 122 14.48 -2.13 -3.91
CA ILE A 122 14.69 -2.35 -5.35
C ILE A 122 13.91 -1.31 -6.16
N LEU A 123 12.70 -1.02 -5.75
CA LEU A 123 11.86 -0.02 -6.40
C LEU A 123 12.48 1.39 -6.35
N ARG A 124 13.09 1.77 -5.22
CA ARG A 124 13.84 3.02 -5.12
C ARG A 124 15.02 3.05 -6.10
N GLU A 125 15.80 1.96 -6.15
CA GLU A 125 16.93 1.84 -7.08
C GLU A 125 16.48 1.98 -8.53
N TYR A 126 15.37 1.37 -8.92
CA TYR A 126 14.80 1.52 -10.26
C TYR A 126 14.36 2.96 -10.54
N CYS A 127 13.71 3.61 -9.59
CA CYS A 127 13.29 5.01 -9.74
C CYS A 127 14.48 5.98 -9.86
N GLU A 128 15.57 5.71 -9.16
CA GLU A 128 16.79 6.52 -9.23
C GLU A 128 17.54 6.29 -10.55
N ALA A 129 17.60 5.05 -11.01
CA ALA A 129 18.25 4.69 -12.27
C ALA A 129 17.45 5.13 -13.51
N ASP A 130 16.12 5.15 -13.41
CA ASP A 130 15.19 5.59 -14.45
C ASP A 130 14.26 6.68 -13.90
N PRO A 131 14.65 7.95 -14.01
CA PRO A 131 13.83 9.05 -13.51
C PRO A 131 12.45 9.17 -14.14
N ALA A 132 12.24 8.67 -15.36
CA ALA A 132 10.93 8.66 -16.01
C ALA A 132 9.97 7.71 -15.28
N LEU A 133 10.42 6.53 -14.86
CA LEU A 133 9.67 5.63 -14.01
C LEU A 133 9.40 6.25 -12.64
N GLY A 134 10.43 6.82 -12.02
CA GLY A 134 10.32 7.48 -10.72
C GLY A 134 9.30 8.61 -10.73
N TYR A 135 9.34 9.47 -11.73
CA TYR A 135 8.38 10.57 -11.90
C TYR A 135 6.95 10.05 -12.06
N GLU A 136 6.73 9.04 -12.90
CA GLU A 136 5.40 8.47 -13.14
C GLU A 136 4.79 7.85 -11.88
N LEU A 137 5.57 7.06 -11.14
CA LEU A 137 5.12 6.48 -9.87
C LEU A 137 4.85 7.56 -8.81
N PHE A 138 5.75 8.51 -8.68
CA PHE A 138 5.61 9.61 -7.71
C PHE A 138 4.37 10.45 -7.98
N LYS A 139 4.13 10.79 -9.25
CA LYS A 139 2.93 11.53 -9.67
C LYS A 139 1.65 10.79 -9.28
N ARG A 140 1.55 9.49 -9.59
CA ARG A 140 0.40 8.66 -9.24
C ARG A 140 0.20 8.52 -7.74
N MET A 141 1.27 8.34 -6.98
CA MET A 141 1.22 8.30 -5.52
C MET A 141 0.76 9.64 -4.94
N SER A 142 1.25 10.75 -5.47
CA SER A 142 0.85 12.10 -5.04
C SER A 142 -0.64 12.35 -5.26
N GLU A 143 -1.21 11.88 -6.37
CA GLU A 143 -2.65 11.96 -6.64
C GLU A 143 -3.47 11.16 -5.60
N VAL A 144 -3.02 9.98 -5.23
CA VAL A 144 -3.66 9.17 -4.17
C VAL A 144 -3.57 9.87 -2.81
N MET A 145 -2.40 10.39 -2.45
CA MET A 145 -2.19 11.14 -1.21
C MET A 145 -3.09 12.37 -1.14
N MET A 146 -3.20 13.11 -2.23
CA MET A 146 -4.07 14.29 -2.32
C MET A 146 -5.54 13.92 -2.09
N ARG A 147 -6.03 12.88 -2.74
CA ARG A 147 -7.41 12.40 -2.55
C ARG A 147 -7.67 11.98 -1.11
N ARG A 148 -6.74 11.25 -0.49
CA ARG A 148 -6.87 10.83 0.92
C ARG A 148 -6.83 12.02 1.88
N LEU A 149 -5.99 13.01 1.61
CA LEU A 149 -5.93 14.24 2.39
C LEU A 149 -7.24 15.02 2.30
N GLN A 150 -7.81 15.17 1.10
CA GLN A 150 -9.11 15.82 0.91
C GLN A 150 -10.23 15.09 1.64
N ALA A 151 -10.27 13.77 1.54
CA ALA A 151 -11.24 12.95 2.26
C ALA A 151 -11.12 13.10 3.79
N ALA A 152 -9.91 13.13 4.32
CA ALA A 152 -9.65 13.35 5.73
C ALA A 152 -10.10 14.74 6.20
N ARG A 153 -9.90 15.77 5.38
CA ARG A 153 -10.37 17.14 5.66
C ARG A 153 -11.89 17.22 5.72
N VAL A 154 -12.58 16.54 4.81
CA VAL A 154 -14.06 16.48 4.81
C VAL A 154 -14.57 15.84 6.10
N LYS A 155 -14.01 14.68 6.48
CA LYS A 155 -14.37 13.99 7.73
C LYS A 155 -14.11 14.86 8.97
N LEU A 156 -13.00 15.57 8.99
CA LEU A 156 -12.68 16.49 10.10
C LEU A 156 -13.69 17.64 10.18
N SER A 157 -14.05 18.24 9.05
CA SER A 157 -15.04 19.31 8.98
C SER A 157 -16.43 18.85 9.48
N GLU A 158 -16.85 17.65 9.07
CA GLU A 158 -18.11 17.05 9.53
C GLU A 158 -18.10 16.78 11.05
N PHE A 159 -16.96 16.30 11.56
CA PHE A 159 -16.80 16.07 13.00
C PHE A 159 -16.87 17.37 13.81
N MET A 160 -16.26 18.44 13.31
CA MET A 160 -16.29 19.76 13.96
C MET A 160 -17.68 20.37 13.96
N GLN A 161 -18.50 20.13 12.92
CA GLN A 161 -19.89 20.61 12.85
C GLN A 161 -20.82 19.85 13.79
N LYS A 162 -20.53 18.59 14.11
CA LYS A 162 -21.35 17.74 14.98
C LYS A 162 -21.09 17.95 16.48
N LYS A 163 -20.13 18.78 16.86
CA LYS A 163 -19.80 19.06 18.25
C LYS A 163 -20.82 20.08 18.77
N PRO A 164 -21.76 19.72 19.68
CA PRO A 164 -22.65 20.68 20.28
C PRO A 164 -21.86 21.65 21.16
N ASN A 165 -22.26 22.91 21.17
CA ASN A 165 -21.75 23.92 22.10
C ASN A 165 -22.01 23.50 23.55
#